data_0219fc08c3ba0f4f9852ccec23ca162c
#
_entry.id   0219fc08c3ba0f4f9852ccec23ca162c
#
_cell.length_a   1.000
_cell.length_b   1.000
_cell.length_c   1.000
_cell.angle_alpha   90.00
_cell.angle_beta   90.00
_cell.angle_gamma   90.00
#
_symmetry.space_group_name_H-M   'P 1'
#
loop_
_entity.id
_entity.type
_entity.pdbx_description
1 polymer ?
#
loop_
_entity_poly.entity_id
_entity_poly.type
_entity_poly.pdbx_seq_one_letter_code
_entity_poly.pdbx_strand_id
1 'polypeptide(L)'
;MNFTRRFALTAVAFSFVLGATSLVRAEDEHTLYLDTKDGRVTIKLRPDIAPKHVERIEKLAREHFYDGIVFHRVIDGFMAQAGDPTGTGMSGSRYLDLKAEFSDTPFKRGTLGMARDPSDKDSANSQFFICFADQPQLSGKYTVFGEVVSGMDVVDKIKKGDKAENGKVSDPDKIIKMRVAGDNS
;
A
#
# COMPACT_ATOMS: atom_id res chain seq x y z
N MET A 1 -8.56 -13.96 -79.42
CA MET A 1 -8.14 -14.80 -78.26
C MET A 1 -7.67 -13.88 -77.19
N ASN A 2 -8.56 -13.56 -76.23
CA ASN A 2 -8.27 -12.59 -75.14
C ASN A 2 -8.07 -13.35 -73.84
N PHE A 3 -6.83 -13.28 -73.29
CA PHE A 3 -6.50 -13.80 -71.97
C PHE A 3 -6.54 -12.66 -70.92
N THR A 4 -7.59 -12.65 -70.14
CA THR A 4 -7.72 -11.75 -68.96
C THR A 4 -7.07 -12.38 -67.75
N ARG A 5 -5.94 -11.85 -67.30
CA ARG A 5 -5.29 -12.22 -66.01
C ARG A 5 -5.97 -11.45 -64.89
N ARG A 6 -6.65 -12.16 -63.97
CA ARG A 6 -7.14 -11.65 -62.68
C ARG A 6 -6.02 -11.71 -61.68
N PHE A 7 -5.59 -10.54 -61.18
CA PHE A 7 -4.76 -10.42 -59.98
C PHE A 7 -5.65 -10.43 -58.75
N ALA A 8 -5.49 -11.43 -57.89
CA ALA A 8 -6.09 -11.44 -56.55
C ALA A 8 -5.18 -10.66 -55.58
N LEU A 9 -5.68 -9.56 -55.04
CA LEU A 9 -5.02 -8.86 -53.93
C LEU A 9 -5.40 -9.59 -52.65
N THR A 10 -4.42 -10.22 -52.01
CA THR A 10 -4.55 -10.75 -50.64
C THR A 10 -4.20 -9.64 -49.69
N ALA A 11 -5.20 -9.08 -49.02
CA ALA A 11 -5.00 -8.13 -47.95
C ALA A 11 -4.57 -8.92 -46.69
N VAL A 12 -3.32 -8.71 -46.23
CA VAL A 12 -2.84 -9.19 -44.95
C VAL A 12 -3.24 -8.17 -43.88
N ALA A 13 -4.24 -8.50 -43.10
CA ALA A 13 -4.61 -7.75 -41.92
C ALA A 13 -3.58 -8.03 -40.81
N PHE A 14 -2.67 -7.08 -40.57
CA PHE A 14 -1.75 -7.09 -39.41
C PHE A 14 -2.50 -6.55 -38.21
N SER A 15 -2.96 -7.45 -37.33
CA SER A 15 -3.62 -7.08 -36.09
C SER A 15 -2.59 -6.48 -35.11
N PHE A 16 -2.75 -5.20 -34.83
CA PHE A 16 -2.03 -4.48 -33.76
C PHE A 16 -2.61 -4.92 -32.39
N VAL A 17 -1.97 -5.88 -31.71
CA VAL A 17 -2.29 -6.30 -30.34
C VAL A 17 -1.05 -6.19 -29.45
N LEU A 18 -0.34 -5.07 -29.47
CA LEU A 18 0.87 -4.93 -28.63
C LEU A 18 0.82 -3.76 -27.60
N GLY A 19 -0.33 -3.08 -27.44
CA GLY A 19 -0.39 -1.90 -26.58
C GLY A 19 -1.00 -2.11 -25.18
N ALA A 20 -1.83 -3.13 -24.98
CA ALA A 20 -2.63 -3.24 -23.76
C ALA A 20 -1.89 -3.93 -22.58
N THR A 21 -0.96 -4.86 -22.88
CA THR A 21 -0.29 -5.66 -21.84
C THR A 21 0.78 -4.88 -21.05
N SER A 22 1.39 -3.85 -21.63
CA SER A 22 2.42 -3.06 -20.94
C SER A 22 1.83 -1.98 -20.02
N LEU A 23 0.66 -1.42 -20.36
CA LEU A 23 -0.02 -0.43 -19.52
C LEU A 23 -0.62 -1.08 -18.27
N VAL A 24 -1.25 -2.24 -18.39
CA VAL A 24 -1.80 -3.00 -17.24
C VAL A 24 -0.68 -3.39 -16.28
N ARG A 25 0.49 -3.77 -16.78
CA ARG A 25 1.63 -4.16 -15.95
C ARG A 25 2.24 -2.98 -15.17
N ALA A 26 2.22 -1.77 -15.72
CA ALA A 26 2.74 -0.56 -15.06
C ALA A 26 1.79 -0.04 -13.96
N GLU A 27 0.48 -0.22 -14.10
CA GLU A 27 -0.49 0.12 -13.05
C GLU A 27 -0.44 -0.86 -11.87
N ASP A 28 -0.11 -2.13 -12.12
CA ASP A 28 -0.01 -3.16 -11.08
C ASP A 28 1.29 -3.05 -10.25
N GLU A 29 2.37 -2.51 -10.82
CA GLU A 29 3.70 -2.48 -10.18
C GLU A 29 3.71 -1.72 -8.85
N HIS A 30 2.88 -0.69 -8.70
CA HIS A 30 2.77 0.13 -7.49
C HIS A 30 1.43 -0.04 -6.77
N THR A 31 0.82 -1.21 -6.91
CA THR A 31 -0.40 -1.58 -6.19
C THR A 31 -0.09 -2.65 -5.15
N LEU A 32 -0.57 -2.46 -3.92
CA LEU A 32 -0.51 -3.47 -2.87
C LEU A 32 -1.91 -4.03 -2.59
N TYR A 33 -1.95 -5.33 -2.38
CA TYR A 33 -3.08 -6.03 -1.78
C TYR A 33 -2.76 -6.36 -0.32
N LEU A 34 -3.61 -5.90 0.59
CA LEU A 34 -3.57 -6.21 2.01
C LEU A 34 -4.82 -7.01 2.35
N ASP A 35 -4.66 -8.28 2.68
CA ASP A 35 -5.74 -9.19 3.02
C ASP A 35 -5.88 -9.29 4.55
N THR A 36 -7.10 -9.12 5.04
CA THR A 36 -7.52 -9.33 6.42
C THR A 36 -8.60 -10.41 6.47
N LYS A 37 -9.04 -10.80 7.67
CA LYS A 37 -10.18 -11.71 7.85
C LYS A 37 -11.49 -11.18 7.25
N ASP A 38 -11.61 -9.86 7.11
CA ASP A 38 -12.83 -9.18 6.63
C ASP A 38 -12.79 -8.87 5.14
N GLY A 39 -11.67 -9.16 4.45
CA GLY A 39 -11.53 -8.98 3.00
C GLY A 39 -10.21 -8.34 2.59
N ARG A 40 -10.18 -7.90 1.32
CA ARG A 40 -9.01 -7.28 0.69
C ARG A 40 -9.12 -5.76 0.69
N VAL A 41 -8.01 -5.12 1.02
CA VAL A 41 -7.76 -3.69 0.84
C VAL A 41 -6.80 -3.52 -0.32
N THR A 42 -7.17 -2.72 -1.32
CA THR A 42 -6.30 -2.36 -2.45
C THR A 42 -5.70 -0.98 -2.20
N ILE A 43 -4.39 -0.89 -2.22
CA ILE A 43 -3.62 0.31 -1.92
C ILE A 43 -2.81 0.71 -3.15
N LYS A 44 -2.94 1.95 -3.58
CA LYS A 44 -2.07 2.56 -4.58
C LYS A 44 -0.91 3.23 -3.89
N LEU A 45 0.31 2.81 -4.21
CA LEU A 45 1.54 3.41 -3.70
C LEU A 45 1.88 4.68 -4.47
N ARG A 46 2.62 5.58 -3.82
CA ARG A 46 2.98 6.91 -4.32
C ARG A 46 4.50 7.10 -4.39
N PRO A 47 5.18 6.38 -5.33
CA PRO A 47 6.63 6.55 -5.52
C PRO A 47 7.02 7.94 -6.03
N ASP A 48 6.06 8.68 -6.59
CA ASP A 48 6.23 10.07 -7.02
C ASP A 48 6.52 11.04 -5.87
N ILE A 49 6.07 10.74 -4.65
CA ILE A 49 6.26 11.60 -3.46
C ILE A 49 7.09 10.94 -2.35
N ALA A 50 7.18 9.62 -2.32
CA ALA A 50 7.93 8.89 -1.29
C ALA A 50 8.63 7.65 -1.85
N PRO A 51 9.57 7.81 -2.82
CA PRO A 51 10.18 6.69 -3.54
C PRO A 51 10.89 5.69 -2.63
N LYS A 52 11.60 6.14 -1.59
CA LYS A 52 12.34 5.26 -0.69
C LYS A 52 11.44 4.50 0.28
N HIS A 53 10.35 5.11 0.71
CA HIS A 53 9.35 4.44 1.54
C HIS A 53 8.56 3.41 0.72
N VAL A 54 8.17 3.73 -0.51
CA VAL A 54 7.51 2.78 -1.41
C VAL A 54 8.43 1.59 -1.69
N GLU A 55 9.70 1.82 -2.07
CA GLU A 55 10.69 0.76 -2.27
C GLU A 55 10.80 -0.17 -1.05
N ARG A 56 10.81 0.41 0.17
CA ARG A 56 10.87 -0.35 1.42
C ARG A 56 9.62 -1.20 1.64
N ILE A 57 8.44 -0.62 1.48
CA ILE A 57 7.17 -1.32 1.69
C ILE A 57 7.01 -2.47 0.69
N GLU A 58 7.30 -2.24 -0.60
CA GLU A 58 7.27 -3.28 -1.62
C GLU A 58 8.26 -4.40 -1.33
N LYS A 59 9.50 -4.05 -0.96
CA LYS A 59 10.52 -5.04 -0.60
C LYS A 59 10.06 -5.91 0.57
N LEU A 60 9.54 -5.32 1.64
CA LEU A 60 9.04 -6.06 2.79
C LEU A 60 7.81 -6.91 2.45
N ALA A 61 6.92 -6.43 1.56
CA ALA A 61 5.79 -7.22 1.07
C ALA A 61 6.25 -8.45 0.26
N ARG A 62 7.24 -8.29 -0.61
CA ARG A 62 7.87 -9.41 -1.37
C ARG A 62 8.59 -10.42 -0.46
N GLU A 63 9.15 -9.97 0.65
CA GLU A 63 9.78 -10.81 1.68
C GLU A 63 8.76 -11.48 2.61
N HIS A 64 7.46 -11.29 2.39
CA HIS A 64 6.38 -11.78 3.26
C HIS A 64 6.45 -11.27 4.71
N PHE A 65 7.18 -10.16 4.93
CA PHE A 65 7.43 -9.62 6.25
C PHE A 65 6.14 -9.26 7.00
N TYR A 66 5.14 -8.76 6.29
CA TYR A 66 3.89 -8.30 6.89
C TYR A 66 2.90 -9.42 7.21
N ASP A 67 3.13 -10.66 6.74
CA ASP A 67 2.22 -11.77 6.94
C ASP A 67 2.13 -12.14 8.44
N GLY A 68 0.92 -12.13 8.96
CA GLY A 68 0.66 -12.41 10.38
C GLY A 68 0.88 -11.24 11.34
N ILE A 69 1.42 -10.11 10.87
CA ILE A 69 1.63 -8.91 11.72
C ILE A 69 0.26 -8.31 12.11
N VAL A 70 0.17 -7.92 13.38
CA VAL A 70 -1.06 -7.42 13.99
C VAL A 70 -1.23 -5.90 13.83
N PHE A 71 -2.49 -5.45 13.82
CA PHE A 71 -2.82 -4.05 14.04
C PHE A 71 -2.79 -3.75 15.54
N HIS A 72 -1.61 -3.51 16.07
CA HIS A 72 -1.36 -3.38 17.51
C HIS A 72 -1.94 -2.11 18.15
N ARG A 73 -2.16 -1.04 17.34
CA ARG A 73 -2.68 0.23 17.77
C ARG A 73 -3.75 0.74 16.80
N VAL A 74 -4.98 0.86 17.27
CA VAL A 74 -6.12 1.29 16.44
C VAL A 74 -6.97 2.27 17.23
N ILE A 75 -7.03 3.52 16.77
CA ILE A 75 -7.82 4.59 17.40
C ILE A 75 -8.97 4.94 16.48
N ASP A 76 -10.20 4.72 16.96
CA ASP A 76 -11.42 5.03 16.23
C ASP A 76 -11.48 6.51 15.81
N GLY A 77 -11.85 6.75 14.54
CA GLY A 77 -11.86 8.09 13.95
C GLY A 77 -10.48 8.69 13.67
N PHE A 78 -9.40 7.98 14.00
CA PHE A 78 -8.03 8.43 13.71
C PHE A 78 -7.32 7.49 12.74
N MET A 79 -6.75 6.37 13.19
CA MET A 79 -5.97 5.49 12.32
C MET A 79 -5.86 4.04 12.85
N ALA A 80 -5.54 3.10 11.96
CA ALA A 80 -5.10 1.75 12.27
C ALA A 80 -3.60 1.59 11.97
N GLN A 81 -2.78 1.22 12.96
CA GLN A 81 -1.33 1.08 12.85
C GLN A 81 -0.89 -0.38 12.97
N ALA A 82 0.00 -0.79 12.03
CA ALA A 82 0.59 -2.12 11.97
C ALA A 82 2.08 -2.02 11.55
N GLY A 83 2.72 -3.16 11.26
CA GLY A 83 4.06 -3.22 10.68
C GLY A 83 5.19 -3.46 11.69
N ASP A 84 4.86 -3.71 12.96
CA ASP A 84 5.80 -4.20 13.97
C ASP A 84 5.70 -5.71 14.10
N PRO A 85 6.75 -6.49 13.81
CA PRO A 85 6.73 -7.95 13.90
C PRO A 85 6.52 -8.48 15.33
N THR A 86 6.78 -7.66 16.34
CA THR A 86 6.58 -8.03 17.75
C THR A 86 5.17 -7.68 18.27
N GLY A 87 4.43 -6.83 17.54
CA GLY A 87 3.11 -6.36 17.94
C GLY A 87 3.10 -5.41 19.15
N THR A 88 4.26 -4.93 19.58
CA THR A 88 4.40 -4.05 20.74
C THR A 88 4.36 -2.57 20.39
N GLY A 89 4.56 -2.23 19.12
CA GLY A 89 4.74 -0.87 18.62
C GLY A 89 6.17 -0.34 18.73
N MET A 90 7.11 -1.15 19.27
CA MET A 90 8.48 -0.72 19.62
C MET A 90 9.55 -1.29 18.70
N SER A 91 9.19 -2.08 17.67
CA SER A 91 10.13 -2.75 16.79
C SER A 91 9.82 -2.48 15.32
N GLY A 92 10.72 -2.89 14.44
CA GLY A 92 10.60 -2.76 13.00
C GLY A 92 11.30 -3.88 12.26
N SER A 93 11.52 -3.68 10.96
CA SER A 93 12.28 -4.61 10.14
C SER A 93 13.78 -4.54 10.45
N ARG A 94 14.54 -5.52 9.94
CA ARG A 94 16.01 -5.58 10.06
C ARG A 94 16.76 -4.48 9.29
N TYR A 95 16.07 -3.69 8.50
CA TYR A 95 16.68 -2.65 7.67
C TYR A 95 16.90 -1.36 8.45
N LEU A 96 17.82 -0.54 7.95
CA LEU A 96 18.05 0.80 8.51
C LEU A 96 16.81 1.68 8.32
N ASP A 97 16.65 2.63 9.23
CA ASP A 97 15.59 3.62 9.17
C ASP A 97 15.71 4.51 7.95
N LEU A 98 14.59 5.08 7.55
CA LEU A 98 14.46 5.90 6.35
C LEU A 98 14.38 7.38 6.74
N LYS A 99 15.09 8.22 5.99
CA LYS A 99 14.91 9.66 6.07
C LYS A 99 13.50 10.03 5.61
N ALA A 100 12.92 11.02 6.28
CA ALA A 100 11.58 11.50 5.96
C ALA A 100 11.47 11.98 4.50
N GLU A 101 10.37 11.62 3.84
CA GLU A 101 9.97 12.11 2.52
C GLU A 101 8.64 12.87 2.68
N PHE A 102 8.69 14.00 3.40
CA PHE A 102 7.49 14.81 3.64
C PHE A 102 7.04 15.53 2.37
N SER A 103 5.74 15.63 2.19
CA SER A 103 5.10 16.32 1.07
C SER A 103 3.89 17.13 1.57
N ASP A 104 3.37 17.99 0.70
CA ASP A 104 2.14 18.76 0.98
C ASP A 104 0.86 17.93 0.76
N THR A 105 1.01 16.63 0.47
CA THR A 105 -0.13 15.72 0.29
C THR A 105 -0.93 15.64 1.60
N PRO A 106 -2.24 15.97 1.56
CA PRO A 106 -3.05 15.96 2.77
C PRO A 106 -3.32 14.54 3.25
N PHE A 107 -3.31 14.34 4.57
CA PHE A 107 -3.79 13.12 5.18
C PHE A 107 -5.32 13.11 5.21
N LYS A 108 -5.93 12.40 4.27
CA LYS A 108 -7.37 12.17 4.17
C LYS A 108 -7.74 10.75 4.62
N ARG A 109 -9.03 10.49 4.75
CA ARG A 109 -9.52 9.12 4.91
C ARG A 109 -8.94 8.21 3.84
N GLY A 110 -8.34 7.08 4.25
CA GLY A 110 -7.67 6.11 3.36
C GLY A 110 -6.20 6.43 3.06
N THR A 111 -5.65 7.58 3.46
CA THR A 111 -4.22 7.86 3.30
C THR A 111 -3.37 6.95 4.18
N LEU A 112 -2.29 6.40 3.61
CA LEU A 112 -1.28 5.65 4.33
C LEU A 112 -0.07 6.53 4.64
N GLY A 113 0.32 6.53 5.93
CA GLY A 113 1.51 7.21 6.41
C GLY A 113 2.49 6.26 7.10
N MET A 114 3.78 6.59 7.03
CA MET A 114 4.80 5.87 7.80
C MET A 114 4.78 6.29 9.26
N ALA A 115 4.71 5.32 10.16
CA ALA A 115 4.92 5.57 11.59
C ALA A 115 6.42 5.79 11.86
N ARG A 116 6.71 6.62 12.86
CA ARG A 116 8.06 6.99 13.29
C ARG A 116 8.10 7.36 14.76
N ASP A 117 9.29 7.45 15.34
CA ASP A 117 9.46 8.03 16.66
C ASP A 117 9.08 9.53 16.64
N PRO A 118 8.27 10.02 17.58
CA PRO A 118 7.91 11.43 17.65
C PRO A 118 9.10 12.38 17.75
N SER A 119 10.20 11.95 18.37
CA SER A 119 11.43 12.74 18.57
C SER A 119 12.38 12.69 17.37
N ASP A 120 12.24 11.71 16.47
CA ASP A 120 13.10 11.56 15.30
C ASP A 120 12.27 11.41 14.01
N LYS A 121 12.31 12.43 13.15
CA LYS A 121 11.61 12.42 11.87
C LYS A 121 12.17 11.40 10.87
N ASP A 122 13.40 10.97 11.06
CA ASP A 122 14.16 10.08 10.16
C ASP A 122 14.22 8.63 10.70
N SER A 123 13.26 8.23 11.56
CA SER A 123 13.16 6.91 12.19
C SER A 123 12.08 6.00 11.61
N ALA A 124 11.51 6.31 10.44
CA ALA A 124 10.55 5.42 9.78
C ALA A 124 11.24 4.13 9.32
N ASN A 125 10.61 2.98 9.54
CA ASN A 125 11.19 1.68 9.22
C ASN A 125 10.23 0.76 8.43
N SER A 126 9.32 0.08 9.13
CA SER A 126 8.32 -0.84 8.57
C SER A 126 6.90 -0.57 9.07
N GLN A 127 6.76 0.17 10.18
CA GLN A 127 5.45 0.48 10.73
C GLN A 127 4.75 1.54 9.89
N PHE A 128 3.46 1.32 9.65
CA PHE A 128 2.61 2.23 8.89
C PHE A 128 1.22 2.34 9.54
N PHE A 129 0.47 3.35 9.13
CA PHE A 129 -0.91 3.53 9.55
C PHE A 129 -1.82 3.92 8.39
N ILE A 130 -3.10 3.57 8.50
CA ILE A 130 -4.17 3.90 7.56
C ILE A 130 -5.16 4.82 8.28
N CYS A 131 -5.44 5.99 7.71
CA CYS A 131 -6.34 6.97 8.31
C CYS A 131 -7.81 6.57 8.14
N PHE A 132 -8.59 6.59 9.22
CA PHE A 132 -10.05 6.40 9.18
C PHE A 132 -10.82 7.66 8.75
N ALA A 133 -10.22 8.83 8.95
CA ALA A 133 -10.80 10.14 8.63
C ALA A 133 -9.68 11.12 8.25
N ASP A 134 -10.06 12.32 7.84
CA ASP A 134 -9.11 13.38 7.50
C ASP A 134 -8.32 13.82 8.75
N GLN A 135 -7.00 13.90 8.60
CA GLN A 135 -6.04 14.19 9.69
C GLN A 135 -5.08 15.33 9.28
N PRO A 136 -5.57 16.55 9.09
CA PRO A 136 -4.76 17.65 8.55
C PRO A 136 -3.53 17.99 9.41
N GLN A 137 -3.57 17.67 10.73
CA GLN A 137 -2.44 17.89 11.65
C GLN A 137 -1.21 17.01 11.36
N LEU A 138 -1.36 15.95 10.56
CA LEU A 138 -0.27 15.04 10.15
C LEU A 138 0.43 15.52 8.87
N SER A 139 -0.22 16.36 8.06
CA SER A 139 0.31 16.84 6.77
C SER A 139 1.62 17.59 6.98
N GLY A 140 2.63 17.30 6.14
CA GLY A 140 3.98 17.86 6.26
C GLY A 140 4.81 17.34 7.44
N LYS A 141 4.28 16.43 8.29
CA LYS A 141 4.98 15.89 9.48
C LYS A 141 5.20 14.39 9.44
N TYR A 142 4.47 13.69 8.56
CA TYR A 142 4.63 12.26 8.32
C TYR A 142 4.74 12.01 6.81
N THR A 143 5.47 10.98 6.42
CA THR A 143 5.62 10.60 5.02
C THR A 143 4.36 9.88 4.55
N VAL A 144 3.66 10.45 3.56
CA VAL A 144 2.60 9.78 2.81
C VAL A 144 3.24 8.90 1.76
N PHE A 145 2.90 7.60 1.72
CA PHE A 145 3.45 6.69 0.73
C PHE A 145 2.39 5.94 -0.09
N GLY A 146 1.11 6.10 0.23
CA GLY A 146 0.02 5.43 -0.48
C GLY A 146 -1.37 5.89 -0.06
N GLU A 147 -2.36 5.36 -0.75
CA GLU A 147 -3.78 5.59 -0.49
C GLU A 147 -4.60 4.32 -0.76
N VAL A 148 -5.63 4.09 0.04
CA VAL A 148 -6.61 3.02 -0.19
C VAL A 148 -7.51 3.43 -1.35
N VAL A 149 -7.51 2.63 -2.42
CA VAL A 149 -8.37 2.86 -3.60
C VAL A 149 -9.60 1.95 -3.59
N SER A 150 -9.57 0.86 -2.79
CA SER A 150 -10.72 -0.03 -2.57
C SER A 150 -10.59 -0.76 -1.24
N GLY A 151 -11.72 -1.07 -0.57
CA GLY A 151 -11.74 -1.83 0.68
C GLY A 151 -11.64 -0.97 1.94
N MET A 152 -11.98 0.31 1.91
CA MET A 152 -12.06 1.12 3.15
C MET A 152 -13.12 0.61 4.13
N ASP A 153 -14.17 -0.06 3.66
CA ASP A 153 -15.14 -0.76 4.49
C ASP A 153 -14.53 -1.97 5.24
N VAL A 154 -13.49 -2.59 4.68
CA VAL A 154 -12.68 -3.63 5.32
C VAL A 154 -11.78 -3.00 6.40
N VAL A 155 -11.13 -1.87 6.09
CA VAL A 155 -10.31 -1.13 7.07
C VAL A 155 -11.16 -0.69 8.26
N ASP A 156 -12.40 -0.25 8.05
CA ASP A 156 -13.31 0.17 9.11
C ASP A 156 -13.67 -0.96 10.09
N LYS A 157 -13.61 -2.21 9.67
CA LYS A 157 -13.89 -3.39 10.50
C LYS A 157 -12.73 -3.79 11.41
N ILE A 158 -11.52 -3.27 11.17
CA ILE A 158 -10.37 -3.55 12.02
C ILE A 158 -10.70 -3.18 13.46
N LYS A 159 -10.47 -4.14 14.38
CA LYS A 159 -10.79 -4.02 15.78
C LYS A 159 -10.14 -2.80 16.42
N LYS A 160 -10.95 -1.93 17.01
CA LYS A 160 -10.50 -0.71 17.69
C LYS A 160 -9.90 -1.06 19.05
N GLY A 161 -8.86 -0.33 19.44
CA GLY A 161 -8.24 -0.42 20.73
C GLY A 161 -8.87 0.52 21.78
N ASP A 162 -8.41 0.39 23.01
CA ASP A 162 -8.87 1.23 24.10
C ASP A 162 -8.26 2.65 23.98
N LYS A 163 -9.14 3.66 23.97
CA LYS A 163 -8.72 5.08 23.94
C LYS A 163 -7.89 5.47 25.17
N ALA A 164 -8.20 4.91 26.35
CA ALA A 164 -7.47 5.17 27.58
C ALA A 164 -6.05 4.62 27.51
N GLU A 165 -5.81 3.56 26.74
CA GLU A 165 -4.51 2.96 26.48
C GLU A 165 -3.90 3.37 25.14
N ASN A 166 -4.19 4.58 24.66
CA ASN A 166 -3.68 5.11 23.39
C ASN A 166 -3.97 4.22 22.18
N GLY A 167 -5.12 3.54 22.18
CA GLY A 167 -5.55 2.68 21.07
C GLY A 167 -4.93 1.29 21.05
N LYS A 168 -4.30 0.84 22.14
CA LYS A 168 -3.78 -0.52 22.26
C LYS A 168 -4.89 -1.54 22.08
N VAL A 169 -4.67 -2.52 21.21
CA VAL A 169 -5.68 -3.53 20.88
C VAL A 169 -5.39 -4.83 21.62
N SER A 170 -6.36 -5.27 22.44
CA SER A 170 -6.35 -6.61 23.03
C SER A 170 -6.88 -7.61 22.01
N ASP A 171 -6.16 -8.71 21.73
CA ASP A 171 -6.48 -9.68 20.69
C ASP A 171 -6.72 -9.03 19.34
N PRO A 172 -5.65 -8.46 18.73
CA PRO A 172 -5.73 -7.64 17.52
C PRO A 172 -5.98 -8.46 16.26
N ASP A 173 -6.63 -7.83 15.28
CA ASP A 173 -6.69 -8.35 13.92
C ASP A 173 -5.30 -8.37 13.27
N LYS A 174 -5.15 -9.26 12.27
CA LYS A 174 -3.87 -9.51 11.59
C LYS A 174 -3.96 -9.18 10.10
N ILE A 175 -2.84 -8.77 9.55
CA ILE A 175 -2.58 -8.85 8.13
C ILE A 175 -2.40 -10.33 7.79
N ILE A 176 -3.31 -10.92 7.00
CA ILE A 176 -3.19 -12.32 6.56
C ILE A 176 -2.08 -12.42 5.52
N LYS A 177 -2.11 -11.52 4.55
CA LYS A 177 -1.11 -11.39 3.48
C LYS A 177 -0.99 -9.94 3.04
N MET A 178 0.22 -9.54 2.63
CA MET A 178 0.47 -8.29 1.94
C MET A 178 1.35 -8.55 0.73
N ARG A 179 0.88 -8.20 -0.47
CA ARG A 179 1.55 -8.54 -1.74
C ARG A 179 1.54 -7.35 -2.71
N VAL A 180 2.60 -7.22 -3.49
CA VAL A 180 2.61 -6.32 -4.65
C VAL A 180 1.77 -6.97 -5.76
N ALA A 181 0.86 -6.21 -6.36
CA ALA A 181 0.09 -6.68 -7.49
C ALA A 181 1.03 -6.93 -8.69
N GLY A 182 0.74 -7.99 -9.46
CA GLY A 182 1.59 -8.38 -10.59
C GLY A 182 2.79 -9.26 -10.22
N ASP A 183 3.17 -9.36 -8.94
CA ASP A 183 4.11 -10.40 -8.52
C ASP A 183 3.35 -11.74 -8.52
N ASN A 184 3.81 -12.69 -9.34
CA ASN A 184 3.26 -14.05 -9.36
C ASN A 184 3.49 -14.70 -7.99
N SER A 185 2.44 -14.76 -7.19
CA SER A 185 2.39 -15.45 -5.89
C SER A 185 2.01 -16.90 -6.05
#